data_b0ed2087bb6da60d1f71cc41d6ab5622
#
_entry.id   b0ed2087bb6da60d1f71cc41d6ab5622
#
_cell.length_a   1.000
_cell.length_b   1.000
_cell.length_c   1.000
_cell.angle_alpha   90.00
_cell.angle_beta   90.00
_cell.angle_gamma   90.00
#
_symmetry.space_group_name_H-M   'P 1'
#
loop_
_entity.id
_entity.type
_entity.pdbx_description
1 polymer ?
#
loop_
_entity_poly.entity_id
_entity_poly.type
_entity_poly.pdbx_seq_one_letter_code
_entity_poly.pdbx_strand_id
1 'polypeptide(L)'
;MGDVLGPSLDVLFCGINPGLYSAATGHHFARPGNRFWPALHRSGLTPRLLSPAEQDLLPSYGLGITNVVARATAQAAELSAEEFREGGRRLARLVAEVRPRVLAVAGVTAYRTAFGRPKAAVGPQEERVGGTAVWVLPNPSGLNAHWTLDRIAGEMRRLRESIGRGPCGG
;
A
#
# COMPACT_ATOMS: atom_id res chain seq x y z
N MET A 1 5.94 -13.26 -5.73
CA MET A 1 4.86 -12.44 -6.30
C MET A 1 5.43 -11.10 -6.75
N GLY A 2 5.14 -10.70 -7.98
CA GLY A 2 5.71 -9.49 -8.56
C GLY A 2 4.98 -8.21 -8.17
N ASP A 3 5.67 -7.09 -8.33
CA ASP A 3 5.07 -5.76 -8.16
C ASP A 3 4.15 -5.43 -9.34
N VAL A 4 3.18 -4.55 -9.09
CA VAL A 4 2.34 -3.96 -10.14
C VAL A 4 2.81 -2.52 -10.35
N LEU A 5 3.47 -2.25 -11.45
CA LEU A 5 4.12 -0.97 -11.72
C LEU A 5 3.72 -0.42 -13.09
N GLY A 6 3.95 0.87 -13.28
CA GLY A 6 3.73 1.57 -14.54
C GLY A 6 4.55 2.85 -14.62
N PRO A 7 4.56 3.53 -15.77
CA PRO A 7 5.49 4.65 -16.02
C PRO A 7 5.13 5.97 -15.32
N SER A 8 3.88 6.17 -14.92
CA SER A 8 3.42 7.45 -14.37
C SER A 8 2.43 7.21 -13.25
N LEU A 9 2.95 6.79 -12.09
CA LEU A 9 2.09 6.48 -10.95
C LEU A 9 1.81 7.72 -10.11
N ASP A 10 0.53 7.95 -9.81
CA ASP A 10 0.11 8.90 -8.78
C ASP A 10 0.37 8.34 -7.39
N VAL A 11 0.02 7.06 -7.19
CA VAL A 11 0.18 6.39 -5.90
C VAL A 11 0.82 5.01 -6.11
N LEU A 12 1.90 4.75 -5.37
CA LEU A 12 2.44 3.41 -5.21
C LEU A 12 2.05 2.91 -3.82
N PHE A 13 1.13 1.95 -3.77
CA PHE A 13 0.76 1.29 -2.52
C PHE A 13 1.81 0.25 -2.14
N CYS A 14 2.11 0.17 -0.87
CA CYS A 14 3.10 -0.76 -0.35
C CYS A 14 2.49 -1.55 0.81
N GLY A 15 2.26 -2.84 0.60
CA GLY A 15 1.86 -3.76 1.66
C GLY A 15 3.03 -4.15 2.53
N ILE A 16 2.77 -4.84 3.64
CA ILE A 16 3.81 -5.32 4.55
C ILE A 16 4.60 -6.44 3.87
N ASN A 17 3.93 -7.50 3.52
CA ASN A 17 4.45 -8.64 2.76
C ASN A 17 3.27 -9.46 2.22
N PRO A 18 3.48 -10.34 1.24
CA PRO A 18 2.41 -11.22 0.77
C PRO A 18 1.97 -12.18 1.88
N GLY A 19 0.67 -12.30 2.10
CA GLY A 19 0.13 -13.42 2.86
C GLY A 19 0.22 -14.70 2.03
N LEU A 20 0.03 -15.85 2.67
CA LEU A 20 0.13 -17.14 1.96
C LEU A 20 -0.95 -17.26 0.86
N TYR A 21 -2.15 -16.77 1.11
CA TYR A 21 -3.22 -16.78 0.11
C TYR A 21 -2.84 -15.93 -1.12
N SER A 22 -2.33 -14.73 -0.89
CA SER A 22 -1.89 -13.84 -1.98
C SER A 22 -0.75 -14.46 -2.77
N ALA A 23 0.22 -15.05 -2.09
CA ALA A 23 1.34 -15.73 -2.76
C ALA A 23 0.86 -16.91 -3.61
N ALA A 24 -0.10 -17.69 -3.11
CA ALA A 24 -0.65 -18.83 -3.83
C ALA A 24 -1.43 -18.42 -5.08
N THR A 25 -2.13 -17.29 -5.04
CA THR A 25 -2.93 -16.79 -6.17
C THR A 25 -2.15 -15.87 -7.10
N GLY A 26 -1.04 -15.30 -6.64
CA GLY A 26 -0.28 -14.28 -7.38
C GLY A 26 -0.94 -12.91 -7.38
N HIS A 27 -1.90 -12.66 -6.50
CA HIS A 27 -2.66 -11.40 -6.45
C HIS A 27 -2.50 -10.70 -5.11
N HIS A 28 -2.23 -9.39 -5.15
CA HIS A 28 -2.06 -8.57 -3.95
C HIS A 28 -3.38 -8.42 -3.18
N PHE A 29 -3.28 -8.43 -1.85
CA PHE A 29 -4.42 -8.24 -0.95
C PHE A 29 -5.60 -9.17 -1.28
N ALA A 30 -5.28 -10.42 -1.66
CA ALA A 30 -6.27 -11.34 -2.22
C ALA A 30 -7.05 -12.14 -1.17
N ARG A 31 -6.59 -12.17 0.10
CA ARG A 31 -7.30 -12.93 1.13
C ARG A 31 -8.74 -12.43 1.26
N PRO A 32 -9.75 -13.34 1.25
CA PRO A 32 -11.13 -12.94 1.48
C PRO A 32 -11.28 -12.14 2.78
N GLY A 33 -12.00 -11.02 2.72
CA GLY A 33 -12.13 -10.10 3.85
C GLY A 33 -11.07 -9.00 3.91
N ASN A 34 -10.04 -9.03 3.08
CA ASN A 34 -9.12 -7.90 2.97
C ASN A 34 -9.88 -6.69 2.41
N ARG A 35 -9.68 -5.52 3.03
CA ARG A 35 -10.45 -4.33 2.70
C ARG A 35 -9.76 -3.38 1.72
N PHE A 36 -8.59 -3.76 1.21
CA PHE A 36 -7.85 -2.90 0.28
C PHE A 36 -8.67 -2.55 -0.97
N TRP A 37 -9.17 -3.56 -1.66
CA TRP A 37 -9.90 -3.34 -2.91
C TRP A 37 -11.22 -2.59 -2.73
N PRO A 38 -12.07 -2.93 -1.72
CA PRO A 38 -13.24 -2.13 -1.44
C PRO A 38 -12.93 -0.69 -1.02
N ALA A 39 -11.89 -0.48 -0.21
CA ALA A 39 -11.49 0.86 0.20
C ALA A 39 -10.98 1.69 -0.98
N LEU A 40 -10.23 1.05 -1.88
CA LEU A 40 -9.71 1.69 -3.08
C LEU A 40 -10.85 2.26 -3.94
N HIS A 41 -11.90 1.47 -4.14
CA HIS A 41 -13.07 1.90 -4.88
C HIS A 41 -13.84 3.01 -4.14
N ARG A 42 -14.15 2.81 -2.86
CA ARG A 42 -14.90 3.80 -2.06
C ARG A 42 -14.19 5.15 -1.94
N SER A 43 -12.87 5.15 -1.96
CA SER A 43 -12.08 6.39 -1.91
C SER A 43 -12.14 7.20 -3.20
N GLY A 44 -12.64 6.62 -4.30
CA GLY A 44 -12.66 7.24 -5.62
C GLY A 44 -11.40 7.03 -6.43
N LEU A 45 -10.48 6.15 -5.98
CA LEU A 45 -9.22 5.90 -6.70
C LEU A 45 -9.41 4.98 -7.91
N THR A 46 -10.46 4.15 -7.93
CA THR A 46 -10.84 3.36 -9.10
C THR A 46 -12.29 3.62 -9.47
N PRO A 47 -12.64 3.49 -10.77
CA PRO A 47 -14.01 3.80 -11.23
C PRO A 47 -15.04 2.74 -10.83
N ARG A 48 -14.58 1.53 -10.51
CA ARG A 48 -15.43 0.42 -10.05
C ARG A 48 -14.67 -0.43 -9.06
N LEU A 49 -15.36 -1.32 -8.39
CA LEU A 49 -14.75 -2.31 -7.52
C LEU A 49 -13.98 -3.33 -8.38
N LEU A 50 -12.66 -3.36 -8.23
CA LEU A 50 -11.81 -4.35 -8.86
C LEU A 50 -11.67 -5.57 -7.96
N SER A 51 -11.56 -6.75 -8.58
CA SER A 51 -11.11 -7.95 -7.85
C SER A 51 -9.58 -7.99 -7.80
N PRO A 52 -8.97 -8.74 -6.87
CA PRO A 52 -7.51 -8.90 -6.85
C PRO A 52 -6.94 -9.40 -8.17
N ALA A 53 -7.66 -10.26 -8.89
CA ALA A 53 -7.24 -10.77 -10.19
C ALA A 53 -7.12 -9.68 -11.26
N GLU A 54 -7.75 -8.54 -11.06
CA GLU A 54 -7.71 -7.39 -11.97
C GLU A 54 -6.61 -6.38 -11.62
N GLN A 55 -5.67 -6.75 -10.76
CA GLN A 55 -4.62 -5.84 -10.29
C GLN A 55 -3.81 -5.19 -11.41
N ASP A 56 -3.65 -5.87 -12.54
CA ASP A 56 -2.88 -5.34 -13.67
C ASP A 56 -3.57 -4.17 -14.40
N LEU A 57 -4.82 -3.85 -14.04
CA LEU A 57 -5.50 -2.65 -14.51
C LEU A 57 -5.06 -1.39 -13.75
N LEU A 58 -4.48 -1.53 -12.56
CA LEU A 58 -4.13 -0.40 -11.71
C LEU A 58 -3.22 0.64 -12.37
N PRO A 59 -2.17 0.27 -13.13
CA PRO A 59 -1.32 1.26 -13.78
C PRO A 59 -2.07 2.18 -14.73
N SER A 60 -3.14 1.71 -15.38
CA SER A 60 -3.97 2.54 -16.24
C SER A 60 -4.73 3.62 -15.46
N TYR A 61 -4.87 3.44 -14.15
CA TYR A 61 -5.44 4.43 -13.24
C TYR A 61 -4.38 5.23 -12.47
N GLY A 62 -3.11 5.08 -12.84
CA GLY A 62 -2.01 5.74 -12.14
C GLY A 62 -1.68 5.14 -10.78
N LEU A 63 -2.01 3.87 -10.57
CA LEU A 63 -1.82 3.17 -9.30
C LEU A 63 -0.91 1.96 -9.46
N GLY A 64 -0.14 1.66 -8.43
CA GLY A 64 0.70 0.47 -8.40
C GLY A 64 0.74 -0.15 -7.01
N ILE A 65 1.31 -1.36 -6.92
CA ILE A 65 1.44 -2.09 -5.65
C ILE A 65 2.80 -2.75 -5.58
N THR A 66 3.43 -2.63 -4.41
CA THR A 66 4.63 -3.38 -4.01
C THR A 66 4.48 -3.85 -2.57
N ASN A 67 5.50 -4.46 -2.01
CA ASN A 67 5.57 -4.85 -0.59
C ASN A 67 6.90 -4.41 0.01
N VAL A 68 6.91 -4.14 1.33
CA VAL A 68 8.15 -3.87 2.05
C VAL A 68 9.05 -5.11 2.01
N VAL A 69 8.48 -6.28 2.34
CA VAL A 69 9.20 -7.56 2.35
C VAL A 69 8.57 -8.48 1.31
N ALA A 70 9.41 -9.11 0.47
CA ALA A 70 8.94 -10.00 -0.59
C ALA A 70 8.53 -11.38 -0.10
N ARG A 71 9.08 -11.84 1.03
CA ARG A 71 8.84 -13.19 1.58
C ARG A 71 7.40 -13.34 2.07
N ALA A 72 6.70 -14.36 1.59
CA ALA A 72 5.34 -14.66 2.02
C ALA A 72 5.35 -15.34 3.40
N THR A 73 4.41 -14.92 4.26
CA THR A 73 4.23 -15.53 5.59
C THR A 73 2.73 -15.64 5.91
N ALA A 74 2.39 -16.49 6.87
CA ALA A 74 1.02 -16.56 7.39
C ALA A 74 0.66 -15.30 8.17
N GLN A 75 1.62 -14.76 8.93
CA GLN A 75 1.44 -13.54 9.74
C GLN A 75 2.67 -12.64 9.61
N ALA A 76 2.43 -11.33 9.61
CA ALA A 76 3.51 -10.34 9.54
C ALA A 76 4.48 -10.45 10.72
N ALA A 77 4.01 -10.92 11.89
CA ALA A 77 4.85 -11.11 13.07
C ALA A 77 5.97 -12.14 12.87
N GLU A 78 5.90 -12.97 11.84
CA GLU A 78 6.97 -13.91 11.48
C GLU A 78 8.19 -13.24 10.85
N LEU A 79 8.05 -11.96 10.43
CA LEU A 79 9.14 -11.20 9.84
C LEU A 79 10.01 -10.57 10.92
N SER A 80 11.34 -10.59 10.71
CA SER A 80 12.28 -9.96 11.64
C SER A 80 12.39 -8.45 11.37
N ALA A 81 12.87 -7.72 12.38
CA ALA A 81 13.16 -6.30 12.23
C ALA A 81 14.19 -6.06 11.11
N GLU A 82 15.18 -6.94 10.96
CA GLU A 82 16.18 -6.82 9.91
C GLU A 82 15.57 -7.00 8.52
N GLU A 83 14.62 -7.91 8.35
CA GLU A 83 13.89 -8.06 7.09
C GLU A 83 13.14 -6.77 6.74
N PHE A 84 12.52 -6.12 7.72
CA PHE A 84 11.85 -4.83 7.50
C PHE A 84 12.84 -3.73 7.10
N ARG A 85 13.99 -3.65 7.78
CA ARG A 85 15.00 -2.63 7.46
C ARG A 85 15.60 -2.84 6.07
N GLU A 86 15.91 -4.08 5.71
CA GLU A 86 16.39 -4.42 4.37
C GLU A 86 15.33 -4.11 3.31
N GLY A 87 14.07 -4.46 3.60
CA GLY A 87 12.93 -4.13 2.74
C GLY A 87 12.77 -2.62 2.56
N GLY A 88 12.96 -1.84 3.61
CA GLY A 88 12.92 -0.38 3.55
C GLY A 88 13.98 0.20 2.63
N ARG A 89 15.20 -0.33 2.70
CA ARG A 89 16.29 0.09 1.79
C ARG A 89 15.97 -0.24 0.33
N ARG A 90 15.47 -1.45 0.09
CA ARG A 90 15.06 -1.88 -1.25
C ARG A 90 13.91 -1.01 -1.79
N LEU A 91 12.92 -0.73 -0.93
CA LEU A 91 11.78 0.11 -1.30
C LEU A 91 12.21 1.53 -1.65
N ALA A 92 13.15 2.11 -0.89
CA ALA A 92 13.66 3.44 -1.21
C ALA A 92 14.31 3.49 -2.59
N ARG A 93 15.06 2.46 -2.97
CA ARG A 93 15.63 2.36 -4.32
C ARG A 93 14.55 2.24 -5.40
N LEU A 94 13.55 1.41 -5.17
CA LEU A 94 12.45 1.24 -6.11
C LEU A 94 11.69 2.56 -6.32
N VAL A 95 11.38 3.24 -5.24
CA VAL A 95 10.66 4.52 -5.29
C VAL A 95 11.46 5.58 -6.02
N ALA A 96 12.78 5.62 -5.82
CA ALA A 96 13.65 6.56 -6.53
C ALA A 96 13.66 6.31 -8.05
N GLU A 97 13.46 5.07 -8.48
CA GLU A 97 13.35 4.71 -9.90
C GLU A 97 11.96 5.01 -10.47
N VAL A 98 10.92 4.58 -9.77
CA VAL A 98 9.52 4.66 -10.23
C VAL A 98 8.98 6.08 -10.14
N ARG A 99 9.40 6.84 -9.12
CA ARG A 99 8.99 8.23 -8.87
C ARG A 99 7.47 8.43 -8.84
N PRO A 100 6.73 7.69 -8.01
CA PRO A 100 5.32 7.98 -7.83
C PRO A 100 5.16 9.35 -7.17
N ARG A 101 3.99 9.95 -7.29
CA ARG A 101 3.72 11.22 -6.60
C ARG A 101 3.66 11.02 -5.10
N VAL A 102 3.11 9.88 -4.64
CA VAL A 102 3.09 9.52 -3.24
C VAL A 102 3.30 8.01 -3.07
N LEU A 103 4.05 7.64 -2.02
CA LEU A 103 4.18 6.26 -1.56
C LEU A 103 3.22 6.07 -0.39
N ALA A 104 2.29 5.12 -0.51
CA ALA A 104 1.29 4.83 0.50
C ALA A 104 1.62 3.48 1.17
N VAL A 105 2.15 3.52 2.38
CA VAL A 105 2.55 2.31 3.13
C VAL A 105 1.38 1.85 3.99
N ALA A 106 0.87 0.66 3.70
CA ALA A 106 -0.30 0.10 4.37
C ALA A 106 0.12 -0.75 5.59
N GLY A 107 0.50 -0.08 6.66
CA GLY A 107 0.90 -0.72 7.90
C GLY A 107 1.83 0.17 8.73
N VAL A 108 1.31 0.68 9.85
CA VAL A 108 2.06 1.61 10.71
C VAL A 108 3.29 0.96 11.31
N THR A 109 3.13 -0.25 11.86
CA THR A 109 4.24 -0.96 12.53
C THR A 109 5.35 -1.30 11.56
N ALA A 110 4.99 -1.77 10.36
CA ALA A 110 5.97 -2.06 9.31
C ALA A 110 6.74 -0.81 8.90
N TYR A 111 6.05 0.30 8.72
CA TYR A 111 6.69 1.57 8.39
C TYR A 111 7.65 2.02 9.47
N ARG A 112 7.21 1.98 10.73
CA ARG A 112 8.06 2.37 11.87
C ARG A 112 9.38 1.61 11.90
N THR A 113 9.31 0.30 11.71
CA THR A 113 10.49 -0.57 11.76
C THR A 113 11.36 -0.39 10.52
N ALA A 114 10.75 -0.39 9.33
CA ALA A 114 11.49 -0.32 8.07
C ALA A 114 12.28 0.98 7.93
N PHE A 115 11.75 2.09 8.43
CA PHE A 115 12.33 3.43 8.22
C PHE A 115 12.81 4.10 9.50
N GLY A 116 12.82 3.39 10.63
CA GLY A 116 13.32 3.94 11.89
C GLY A 116 12.50 5.13 12.39
N ARG A 117 11.18 5.08 12.28
CA ARG A 117 10.28 6.15 12.69
C ARG A 117 9.32 5.66 13.78
N PRO A 118 9.78 5.46 15.02
CA PRO A 118 8.99 4.79 16.05
C PRO A 118 7.72 5.54 16.48
N LYS A 119 7.64 6.83 16.17
CA LYS A 119 6.47 7.66 16.51
C LYS A 119 5.54 7.92 15.34
N ALA A 120 5.79 7.32 14.16
CA ALA A 120 4.94 7.52 13.00
C ALA A 120 3.51 7.05 13.29
N ALA A 121 2.56 7.76 12.71
CA ALA A 121 1.12 7.46 12.81
C ALA A 121 0.50 7.50 11.42
N VAL A 122 -0.73 7.00 11.30
CA VAL A 122 -1.51 7.08 10.06
C VAL A 122 -1.61 8.53 9.59
N GLY A 123 -1.43 8.75 8.31
CA GLY A 123 -1.51 10.07 7.68
C GLY A 123 -0.24 10.42 6.92
N PRO A 124 -0.15 11.68 6.45
CA PRO A 124 1.03 12.14 5.74
C PRO A 124 2.23 12.21 6.68
N GLN A 125 3.41 11.89 6.13
CA GLN A 125 4.67 11.92 6.88
C GLN A 125 5.50 13.13 6.44
N GLU A 126 6.33 13.65 7.34
CA GLU A 126 7.26 14.72 7.01
C GLU A 126 8.45 14.20 6.22
N GLU A 127 8.92 13.01 6.56
CA GLU A 127 10.06 12.38 5.92
C GLU A 127 9.67 11.81 4.56
N ARG A 128 10.60 11.92 3.61
CA ARG A 128 10.45 11.35 2.27
C ARG A 128 11.18 10.03 2.18
N VAL A 129 10.73 9.17 1.27
CA VAL A 129 11.40 7.91 0.93
C VAL A 129 11.77 7.99 -0.55
N GLY A 130 13.05 7.79 -0.86
CA GLY A 130 13.53 7.88 -2.24
C GLY A 130 13.19 9.21 -2.91
N GLY A 131 13.07 10.29 -2.14
CA GLY A 131 12.68 11.62 -2.63
C GLY A 131 11.17 11.82 -2.79
N THR A 132 10.36 10.82 -2.47
CA THR A 132 8.90 10.83 -2.66
C THR A 132 8.17 11.06 -1.34
N ALA A 133 7.09 11.85 -1.38
CA ALA A 133 6.20 12.06 -0.24
C ALA A 133 5.59 10.73 0.21
N VAL A 134 5.39 10.58 1.50
CA VAL A 134 4.89 9.34 2.10
C VAL A 134 3.58 9.58 2.84
N TRP A 135 2.66 8.65 2.68
CA TRP A 135 1.43 8.56 3.46
C TRP A 135 1.37 7.18 4.10
N VAL A 136 1.16 7.12 5.42
CA VAL A 136 0.98 5.84 6.10
C VAL A 136 -0.51 5.56 6.23
N LEU A 137 -0.92 4.40 5.73
CA LEU A 137 -2.29 3.90 5.81
C LEU A 137 -2.40 2.84 6.89
N PRO A 138 -3.60 2.63 7.44
CA PRO A 138 -3.83 1.47 8.31
C PRO A 138 -3.71 0.17 7.50
N ASN A 139 -3.35 -0.91 8.20
CA ASN A 139 -3.33 -2.22 7.58
C ASN A 139 -4.75 -2.61 7.14
N PRO A 140 -4.98 -2.93 5.84
CA PRO A 140 -6.31 -3.26 5.33
C PRO A 140 -6.77 -4.68 5.65
N SER A 141 -5.97 -5.47 6.35
CA SER A 141 -6.33 -6.82 6.77
C SER A 141 -7.69 -6.86 7.45
N GLY A 142 -8.53 -7.83 7.09
CA GLY A 142 -9.80 -8.06 7.76
C GLY A 142 -9.68 -8.39 9.24
N LEU A 143 -8.47 -8.73 9.71
CA LEU A 143 -8.20 -8.99 11.13
C LEU A 143 -7.92 -7.72 11.93
N ASN A 144 -7.78 -6.57 11.27
CA ASN A 144 -7.56 -5.30 11.96
C ASN A 144 -8.89 -4.77 12.51
N ALA A 145 -9.09 -4.92 13.83
CA ALA A 145 -10.34 -4.55 14.49
C ALA A 145 -10.48 -3.04 14.75
N HIS A 146 -9.38 -2.28 14.68
CA HIS A 146 -9.37 -0.85 15.02
C HIS A 146 -9.83 0.05 13.88
N TRP A 147 -9.77 -0.43 12.63
CA TRP A 147 -10.12 0.34 11.46
C TRP A 147 -11.23 -0.32 10.68
N THR A 148 -12.32 0.41 10.46
CA THR A 148 -13.42 -0.04 9.62
C THR A 148 -13.11 0.22 8.14
N LEU A 149 -13.85 -0.43 7.25
CA LEU A 149 -13.73 -0.17 5.81
C LEU A 149 -13.93 1.32 5.49
N ASP A 150 -14.94 1.96 6.06
CA ASP A 150 -15.20 3.38 5.80
C ASP A 150 -14.07 4.28 6.28
N ARG A 151 -13.45 3.96 7.41
CA ARG A 151 -12.31 4.72 7.92
C ARG A 151 -11.07 4.55 7.04
N ILE A 152 -10.80 3.34 6.58
CA ILE A 152 -9.70 3.08 5.64
C ILE A 152 -9.93 3.83 4.34
N ALA A 153 -11.13 3.75 3.78
CA ALA A 153 -11.50 4.47 2.57
C ALA A 153 -11.40 5.99 2.75
N GLY A 154 -11.81 6.49 3.92
CA GLY A 154 -11.69 7.91 4.25
C GLY A 154 -10.25 8.39 4.25
N GLU A 155 -9.32 7.59 4.76
CA GLU A 155 -7.90 7.93 4.76
C GLU A 155 -7.32 7.90 3.34
N MET A 156 -7.71 6.92 2.53
CA MET A 156 -7.32 6.87 1.11
C MET A 156 -7.88 8.06 0.32
N ARG A 157 -9.10 8.51 0.66
CA ARG A 157 -9.70 9.72 0.06
C ARG A 157 -8.88 10.96 0.40
N ARG A 158 -8.48 11.12 1.66
CA ARG A 158 -7.63 12.24 2.07
C ARG A 158 -6.31 12.25 1.28
N LEU A 159 -5.71 11.08 1.09
CA LEU A 159 -4.51 10.94 0.27
C LEU A 159 -4.79 11.38 -1.17
N ARG A 160 -5.87 10.88 -1.77
CA ARG A 160 -6.28 11.25 -3.14
C ARG A 160 -6.44 12.76 -3.29
N GLU A 161 -7.14 13.38 -2.35
CA GLU A 161 -7.37 14.82 -2.35
C GLU A 161 -6.07 15.61 -2.20
N SER A 162 -5.12 15.10 -1.39
CA SER A 162 -3.84 15.77 -1.14
C SER A 162 -2.98 15.91 -2.39
N ILE A 163 -3.15 15.05 -3.37
CA ILE A 163 -2.43 15.13 -4.65
C ILE A 163 -3.28 15.76 -5.75
N GLY A 164 -4.42 16.37 -5.41
CA GLY A 164 -5.28 17.07 -6.36
C GLY A 164 -6.03 16.16 -7.32
N ARG A 165 -6.17 14.88 -7.00
CA ARG A 165 -6.83 13.91 -7.87
C ARG A 165 -8.32 13.82 -7.55
N GLY A 166 -9.17 14.11 -8.54
CA GLY A 166 -10.61 13.95 -8.42
C GLY A 166 -11.04 12.47 -8.40
N PRO A 167 -12.29 12.19 -7.98
CA PRO A 167 -12.77 10.80 -7.95
C PRO A 167 -12.93 10.23 -9.35
N CYS A 168 -12.56 8.95 -9.52
CA CYS A 168 -12.79 8.21 -10.75
C CYS A 168 -14.26 7.86 -10.91
N GLY A 169 -14.75 7.84 -12.16
CA GLY A 169 -16.11 7.43 -12.47
C GLY A 169 -17.21 8.33 -11.93
N GLY A 170 -16.81 9.52 -11.47
CA GLY A 170 -17.74 10.51 -10.90
C GLY A 170 -18.58 11.19 -11.93
#